data_59afd6a112faf14ea66b905a47f5acd3
#
_entry.id   59afd6a112faf14ea66b905a47f5acd3
#
_cell.length_a   1.000
_cell.length_b   1.000
_cell.length_c   1.000
_cell.angle_alpha   90.00
_cell.angle_beta   90.00
_cell.angle_gamma   90.00
#
_symmetry.space_group_name_H-M   'P 1'
#
loop_
_entity.id
_entity.type
_entity.pdbx_description
1 polymer ?
#
loop_
_entity_poly.entity_id
_entity_poly.type
_entity_poly.pdbx_seq_one_letter_code
_entity_poly.pdbx_strand_id
1 'polypeptide(L)'
;MPELKGSKTHQNLKDAFAGESQANRRYLYYAKQADVEGYPEIASNFRETAEGETGHAHGHLDYIKQVGDPANDMPIGESSDNLKAAIAGETHEYTDMYPGMAKTAREEGFSEIADWFETLAKAEKSHACLLYTSPSPRDSSK
;
A
#
# COMPACT_ATOMS: atom_id res chain seq x y z
N MET A 1 2.23 -30.49 -6.48
CA MET A 1 1.55 -29.17 -6.38
C MET A 1 2.26 -28.16 -7.26
N PRO A 2 1.52 -27.39 -8.04
CA PRO A 2 2.15 -26.33 -8.83
C PRO A 2 2.78 -25.28 -7.93
N GLU A 3 3.88 -24.73 -8.37
CA GLU A 3 4.50 -23.58 -7.68
C GLU A 3 3.79 -22.31 -8.09
N LEU A 4 3.40 -21.51 -7.10
CA LEU A 4 2.74 -20.24 -7.37
C LEU A 4 3.73 -19.21 -7.93
N LYS A 5 4.94 -19.16 -7.39
CA LYS A 5 5.94 -18.18 -7.77
C LYS A 5 6.21 -18.19 -9.27
N GLY A 6 6.12 -17.02 -9.89
CA GLY A 6 6.41 -16.85 -11.32
C GLY A 6 5.31 -17.29 -12.25
N SER A 7 4.21 -17.82 -11.75
CA SER A 7 3.07 -18.23 -12.58
C SER A 7 2.21 -17.03 -12.99
N LYS A 8 1.37 -17.21 -13.98
CA LYS A 8 0.37 -16.21 -14.36
C LYS A 8 -0.62 -15.98 -13.22
N THR A 9 -0.94 -17.03 -12.46
CA THR A 9 -1.82 -16.94 -11.30
C THR A 9 -1.22 -16.03 -10.23
N HIS A 10 0.09 -16.12 -9.98
CA HIS A 10 0.78 -15.22 -9.06
C HIS A 10 0.63 -13.76 -9.51
N GLN A 11 0.88 -13.49 -10.79
CA GLN A 11 0.72 -12.13 -11.32
C GLN A 11 -0.74 -11.66 -11.22
N ASN A 12 -1.69 -12.54 -11.50
CA ASN A 12 -3.11 -12.21 -11.38
C ASN A 12 -3.49 -11.86 -9.93
N LEU A 13 -2.97 -12.59 -8.96
CA LEU A 13 -3.20 -12.26 -7.54
C LEU A 13 -2.64 -10.89 -7.18
N LYS A 14 -1.46 -10.57 -7.66
CA LYS A 14 -0.85 -9.25 -7.42
C LYS A 14 -1.67 -8.13 -8.07
N ASP A 15 -2.12 -8.34 -9.30
CA ASP A 15 -2.95 -7.36 -10.02
C ASP A 15 -4.32 -7.20 -9.33
N ALA A 16 -4.92 -8.28 -8.89
CA ALA A 16 -6.18 -8.26 -8.18
C ALA A 16 -6.05 -7.54 -6.83
N PHE A 17 -4.97 -7.83 -6.09
CA PHE A 17 -4.68 -7.13 -4.84
C PHE A 17 -4.54 -5.62 -5.07
N ALA A 18 -3.80 -5.22 -6.09
CA ALA A 18 -3.60 -3.82 -6.42
C ALA A 18 -4.93 -3.15 -6.80
N GLY A 19 -5.76 -3.82 -7.61
CA GLY A 19 -7.06 -3.31 -8.01
C GLY A 19 -8.03 -3.15 -6.85
N GLU A 20 -8.13 -4.15 -5.97
CA GLU A 20 -8.99 -4.07 -4.79
C GLU A 20 -8.55 -2.99 -3.83
N SER A 21 -7.23 -2.85 -3.63
CA SER A 21 -6.67 -1.81 -2.76
C SER A 21 -6.96 -0.41 -3.31
N GLN A 22 -6.83 -0.23 -4.62
CA GLN A 22 -7.15 1.04 -5.28
C GLN A 22 -8.65 1.34 -5.16
N ALA A 23 -9.50 0.34 -5.41
CA ALA A 23 -10.95 0.52 -5.32
C ALA A 23 -11.36 0.94 -3.91
N ASN A 24 -10.76 0.33 -2.87
CA ASN A 24 -11.02 0.70 -1.48
C ASN A 24 -10.81 2.21 -1.27
N ARG A 25 -9.66 2.76 -1.67
CA ARG A 25 -9.35 4.17 -1.48
C ARG A 25 -10.20 5.07 -2.35
N ARG A 26 -10.50 4.68 -3.57
CA ARG A 26 -11.37 5.45 -4.47
C ARG A 26 -12.77 5.58 -3.87
N TYR A 27 -13.33 4.49 -3.36
CA TYR A 27 -14.67 4.51 -2.79
C TYR A 27 -14.76 5.31 -1.50
N LEU A 28 -13.72 5.25 -0.65
CA LEU A 28 -13.67 6.11 0.53
C LEU A 28 -13.60 7.58 0.15
N TYR A 29 -12.85 7.91 -0.88
CA TYR A 29 -12.78 9.27 -1.41
C TYR A 29 -14.12 9.72 -1.97
N TYR A 30 -14.81 8.84 -2.72
CA TYR A 30 -16.15 9.14 -3.25
C TYR A 30 -17.17 9.31 -2.15
N ALA A 31 -17.05 8.56 -1.06
CA ALA A 31 -17.92 8.71 0.10
C ALA A 31 -17.80 10.11 0.71
N LYS A 32 -16.58 10.65 0.81
CA LYS A 32 -16.35 12.02 1.28
C LYS A 32 -17.11 13.04 0.42
N GLN A 33 -17.06 12.89 -0.88
CA GLN A 33 -17.75 13.79 -1.80
C GLN A 33 -19.26 13.67 -1.65
N ALA A 34 -19.77 12.45 -1.51
CA ALA A 34 -21.20 12.24 -1.30
C ALA A 34 -21.68 12.90 0.00
N ASP A 35 -20.85 12.86 1.07
CA ASP A 35 -21.17 13.56 2.32
C ASP A 35 -21.23 15.07 2.10
N VAL A 36 -20.28 15.63 1.37
CA VAL A 36 -20.25 17.07 1.07
C VAL A 36 -21.50 17.49 0.28
N GLU A 37 -21.95 16.66 -0.64
CA GLU A 37 -23.11 16.93 -1.47
C GLU A 37 -24.45 16.66 -0.75
N GLY A 38 -24.40 16.07 0.44
CA GLY A 38 -25.61 15.78 1.21
C GLY A 38 -26.32 14.49 0.81
N TYR A 39 -25.58 13.49 0.34
CA TYR A 39 -26.12 12.18 -0.02
C TYR A 39 -25.62 11.09 0.94
N PRO A 40 -26.12 11.05 2.19
CA PRO A 40 -25.60 10.11 3.19
C PRO A 40 -25.79 8.63 2.84
N GLU A 41 -26.86 8.30 2.10
CA GLU A 41 -27.09 6.92 1.68
C GLU A 41 -26.06 6.47 0.66
N ILE A 42 -25.70 7.33 -0.29
CA ILE A 42 -24.69 7.05 -1.29
C ILE A 42 -23.33 6.91 -0.59
N ALA A 43 -23.01 7.81 0.34
CA ALA A 43 -21.78 7.74 1.12
C ALA A 43 -21.67 6.42 1.89
N SER A 44 -22.76 6.00 2.53
CA SER A 44 -22.82 4.75 3.27
C SER A 44 -22.56 3.54 2.36
N ASN A 45 -23.17 3.54 1.18
CA ASN A 45 -22.98 2.45 0.21
C ASN A 45 -21.53 2.37 -0.28
N PHE A 46 -20.88 3.50 -0.50
CA PHE A 46 -19.46 3.52 -0.86
C PHE A 46 -18.59 2.97 0.26
N ARG A 47 -18.86 3.34 1.51
CA ARG A 47 -18.09 2.84 2.66
C ARG A 47 -18.25 1.34 2.85
N GLU A 48 -19.47 0.86 2.71
CA GLU A 48 -19.76 -0.57 2.83
C GLU A 48 -19.03 -1.36 1.73
N THR A 49 -19.06 -0.86 0.50
CA THR A 49 -18.36 -1.49 -0.62
C THR A 49 -16.85 -1.46 -0.41
N ALA A 50 -16.31 -0.33 0.09
CA ALA A 50 -14.89 -0.21 0.39
C ALA A 50 -14.44 -1.23 1.43
N GLU A 51 -15.26 -1.48 2.46
CA GLU A 51 -14.96 -2.50 3.47
C GLU A 51 -14.90 -3.90 2.86
N GLY A 52 -15.80 -4.19 1.91
CA GLY A 52 -15.76 -5.44 1.16
C GLY A 52 -14.47 -5.61 0.37
N GLU A 53 -13.97 -4.52 -0.24
CA GLU A 53 -12.71 -4.55 -0.97
C GLU A 53 -11.52 -4.85 -0.05
N THR A 54 -11.58 -4.40 1.21
CA THR A 54 -10.56 -4.74 2.21
C THR A 54 -10.48 -6.25 2.42
N GLY A 55 -11.63 -6.90 2.58
CA GLY A 55 -11.68 -8.36 2.73
C GLY A 55 -11.11 -9.10 1.52
N HIS A 56 -11.44 -8.64 0.33
CA HIS A 56 -10.92 -9.21 -0.92
C HIS A 56 -9.39 -9.06 -1.00
N ALA A 57 -8.88 -7.88 -0.68
CA ALA A 57 -7.44 -7.61 -0.70
C ALA A 57 -6.70 -8.51 0.30
N HIS A 58 -7.21 -8.64 1.52
CA HIS A 58 -6.63 -9.55 2.51
C HIS A 58 -6.65 -11.00 2.05
N GLY A 59 -7.74 -11.42 1.41
CA GLY A 59 -7.84 -12.78 0.85
C GLY A 59 -6.77 -13.04 -0.20
N HIS A 60 -6.52 -12.07 -1.08
CA HIS A 60 -5.45 -12.18 -2.06
C HIS A 60 -4.09 -12.30 -1.38
N LEU A 61 -3.84 -11.48 -0.33
CA LEU A 61 -2.58 -11.54 0.42
C LEU A 61 -2.37 -12.89 1.10
N ASP A 62 -3.45 -13.54 1.56
CA ASP A 62 -3.33 -14.87 2.16
C ASP A 62 -2.70 -15.89 1.22
N TYR A 63 -2.95 -15.75 -0.09
CA TYR A 63 -2.30 -16.58 -1.08
C TYR A 63 -0.92 -16.04 -1.50
N ILE A 64 -0.81 -14.72 -1.68
CA ILE A 64 0.43 -14.07 -2.13
C ILE A 64 1.58 -14.29 -1.13
N LYS A 65 1.28 -14.38 0.17
CA LYS A 65 2.32 -14.53 1.19
C LYS A 65 3.19 -15.78 0.99
N GLN A 66 2.72 -16.77 0.24
CA GLN A 66 3.52 -17.95 -0.10
C GLN A 66 4.77 -17.57 -0.89
N VAL A 67 4.69 -16.50 -1.66
CA VAL A 67 5.81 -16.01 -2.48
C VAL A 67 6.55 -14.89 -1.76
N GLY A 68 5.80 -13.91 -1.24
CA GLY A 68 6.39 -12.75 -0.57
C GLY A 68 5.54 -11.50 -0.77
N ASP A 69 6.01 -10.39 -0.22
CA ASP A 69 5.37 -9.09 -0.32
C ASP A 69 5.16 -8.71 -1.80
N PRO A 70 3.96 -8.31 -2.21
CA PRO A 70 3.70 -8.00 -3.62
C PRO A 70 4.52 -6.82 -4.15
N ALA A 71 5.05 -5.97 -3.29
CA ALA A 71 5.83 -4.81 -3.70
C ALA A 71 7.32 -5.12 -3.90
N ASN A 72 7.89 -6.02 -3.09
CA ASN A 72 9.34 -6.24 -3.09
C ASN A 72 9.77 -7.70 -2.95
N ASP A 73 8.83 -8.62 -2.97
CA ASP A 73 9.07 -10.07 -2.90
C ASP A 73 9.74 -10.56 -1.61
N MET A 74 9.85 -9.70 -0.59
CA MET A 74 10.42 -10.09 0.70
C MET A 74 9.44 -11.00 1.45
N PRO A 75 9.96 -11.92 2.29
CA PRO A 75 9.09 -12.78 3.09
C PRO A 75 8.14 -11.97 3.96
N ILE A 76 6.88 -12.42 4.05
CA ILE A 76 5.86 -11.82 4.91
C ILE A 76 5.06 -12.93 5.58
N GLY A 77 4.31 -12.53 6.60
CA GLY A 77 3.42 -13.40 7.35
C GLY A 77 3.60 -13.17 8.84
N GLU A 78 4.81 -13.32 9.34
CA GLU A 78 5.13 -13.05 10.73
C GLU A 78 5.53 -11.58 10.92
N SER A 79 5.29 -11.04 12.11
CA SER A 79 5.52 -9.61 12.37
C SER A 79 6.96 -9.17 12.12
N SER A 80 7.95 -9.98 12.44
CA SER A 80 9.36 -9.63 12.19
C SER A 80 9.64 -9.49 10.69
N ASP A 81 9.12 -10.40 9.88
CA ASP A 81 9.26 -10.33 8.43
C ASP A 81 8.44 -9.17 7.86
N ASN A 82 7.23 -8.99 8.36
CA ASN A 82 6.36 -7.89 7.91
C ASN A 82 7.02 -6.54 8.14
N LEU A 83 7.67 -6.35 9.30
CA LEU A 83 8.40 -5.11 9.58
C LEU A 83 9.54 -4.89 8.59
N LYS A 84 10.31 -5.92 8.30
CA LYS A 84 11.42 -5.82 7.34
C LYS A 84 10.91 -5.44 5.94
N ALA A 85 9.85 -6.11 5.49
CA ALA A 85 9.26 -5.83 4.18
C ALA A 85 8.71 -4.40 4.11
N ALA A 86 8.03 -3.94 5.16
CA ALA A 86 7.47 -2.60 5.22
C ALA A 86 8.57 -1.53 5.25
N ILE A 87 9.63 -1.74 6.04
CA ILE A 87 10.77 -0.81 6.11
C ILE A 87 11.43 -0.70 4.74
N ALA A 88 11.62 -1.83 4.04
CA ALA A 88 12.20 -1.83 2.70
C ALA A 88 11.31 -1.05 1.71
N GLY A 89 10.00 -1.22 1.81
CA GLY A 89 9.05 -0.50 0.96
C GLY A 89 9.11 1.01 1.19
N GLU A 90 9.04 1.44 2.45
CA GLU A 90 9.13 2.86 2.81
C GLU A 90 10.47 3.46 2.39
N THR A 91 11.56 2.71 2.58
CA THR A 91 12.90 3.15 2.18
C THR A 91 12.98 3.38 0.67
N HIS A 92 12.46 2.46 -0.12
CA HIS A 92 12.40 2.62 -1.57
C HIS A 92 11.59 3.86 -1.95
N GLU A 93 10.46 4.09 -1.27
CA GLU A 93 9.59 5.22 -1.57
C GLU A 93 10.27 6.56 -1.32
N TYR A 94 11.06 6.71 -0.23
CA TYR A 94 11.67 8.00 0.06
C TYR A 94 13.06 8.20 -0.56
N THR A 95 13.76 7.12 -0.92
CA THR A 95 15.10 7.25 -1.52
C THR A 95 15.07 7.25 -3.04
N ASP A 96 14.10 6.58 -3.65
CA ASP A 96 14.08 6.36 -5.09
C ASP A 96 12.76 6.76 -5.74
N MET A 97 11.65 6.17 -5.33
CA MET A 97 10.38 6.35 -6.02
C MET A 97 9.91 7.81 -6.04
N TYR A 98 9.65 8.41 -4.89
CA TYR A 98 9.15 9.78 -4.84
C TYR A 98 10.17 10.82 -5.30
N PRO A 99 11.46 10.73 -4.95
CA PRO A 99 12.44 11.66 -5.53
C PRO A 99 12.50 11.59 -7.05
N GLY A 100 12.42 10.39 -7.64
CA GLY A 100 12.39 10.22 -9.08
C GLY A 100 11.13 10.80 -9.72
N MET A 101 9.97 10.59 -9.10
CA MET A 101 8.70 11.14 -9.55
C MET A 101 8.69 12.67 -9.47
N ALA A 102 9.24 13.23 -8.40
CA ALA A 102 9.35 14.68 -8.25
C ALA A 102 10.22 15.30 -9.35
N LYS A 103 11.35 14.65 -9.66
CA LYS A 103 12.23 15.10 -10.74
C LYS A 103 11.48 15.13 -12.07
N THR A 104 10.80 14.05 -12.42
CA THR A 104 10.01 13.97 -13.65
C THR A 104 8.94 15.06 -13.69
N ALA A 105 8.22 15.26 -12.59
CA ALA A 105 7.19 16.28 -12.52
C ALA A 105 7.75 17.69 -12.79
N ARG A 106 8.94 18.00 -12.22
CA ARG A 106 9.59 19.29 -12.48
C ARG A 106 10.01 19.44 -13.93
N GLU A 107 10.58 18.41 -14.51
CA GLU A 107 11.00 18.41 -15.92
C GLU A 107 9.82 18.62 -16.86
N GLU A 108 8.63 18.09 -16.48
CA GLU A 108 7.42 18.24 -17.28
C GLU A 108 6.64 19.53 -16.96
N GLY A 109 7.10 20.33 -16.02
CA GLY A 109 6.47 21.60 -15.69
C GLY A 109 5.37 21.53 -14.62
N PHE A 110 5.23 20.41 -13.92
CA PHE A 110 4.24 20.23 -12.87
C PHE A 110 4.85 20.51 -11.48
N SER A 111 5.19 21.78 -11.23
CA SER A 111 5.92 22.20 -10.03
C SER A 111 5.16 21.88 -8.74
N GLU A 112 3.85 22.10 -8.72
CA GLU A 112 3.03 21.83 -7.53
C GLU A 112 2.98 20.34 -7.21
N ILE A 113 2.87 19.49 -8.23
CA ILE A 113 2.88 18.04 -8.05
C ILE A 113 4.26 17.58 -7.60
N ALA A 114 5.32 18.18 -8.12
CA ALA A 114 6.69 17.88 -7.69
C ALA A 114 6.86 18.17 -6.18
N ASP A 115 6.36 19.32 -5.72
CA ASP A 115 6.39 19.67 -4.28
C ASP A 115 5.63 18.65 -3.45
N TRP A 116 4.48 18.18 -3.95
CA TRP A 116 3.71 17.13 -3.31
C TRP A 116 4.52 15.85 -3.16
N PHE A 117 5.16 15.39 -4.23
CA PHE A 117 6.00 14.19 -4.18
C PHE A 117 7.18 14.34 -3.20
N GLU A 118 7.81 15.52 -3.15
CA GLU A 118 8.89 15.78 -2.20
C GLU A 118 8.39 15.75 -0.75
N THR A 119 7.20 16.27 -0.51
CA THR A 119 6.57 16.21 0.81
C THR A 119 6.30 14.76 1.21
N LEU A 120 5.82 13.94 0.27
CA LEU A 120 5.59 12.51 0.52
C LEU A 120 6.89 11.77 0.80
N ALA A 121 7.97 12.10 0.10
CA ALA A 121 9.26 11.48 0.37
C ALA A 121 9.68 11.68 1.84
N LYS A 122 9.46 12.88 2.38
CA LYS A 122 9.74 13.17 3.79
C LYS A 122 8.83 12.36 4.72
N ALA A 123 7.55 12.24 4.38
CA ALA A 123 6.59 11.46 5.16
C ALA A 123 6.98 9.98 5.19
N GLU A 124 7.38 9.43 4.05
CA GLU A 124 7.77 8.03 3.97
C GLU A 124 9.06 7.75 4.72
N LYS A 125 9.99 8.72 4.78
CA LYS A 125 11.18 8.62 5.62
C LYS A 125 10.80 8.53 7.10
N SER A 126 9.82 9.34 7.54
CA SER A 126 9.31 9.29 8.91
C SER A 126 8.66 7.93 9.20
N HIS A 127 7.92 7.38 8.24
CA HIS A 127 7.33 6.06 8.37
C HIS A 127 8.39 4.97 8.51
N ALA A 128 9.44 5.03 7.70
CA ALA A 128 10.55 4.07 7.80
C ALA A 128 11.20 4.12 9.19
N CYS A 129 11.43 5.33 9.71
CA CYS A 129 12.00 5.51 11.05
C CYS A 129 11.08 4.94 12.13
N LEU A 130 9.79 5.23 12.04
CA LEU A 130 8.81 4.72 13.00
C LEU A 130 8.80 3.19 13.03
N LEU A 131 8.76 2.56 11.86
CA LEU A 131 8.73 1.11 11.75
C LEU A 131 10.04 0.49 12.25
N TYR A 132 11.17 1.12 11.92
CA TYR A 132 12.49 0.66 12.37
C TYR A 132 12.62 0.66 13.89
N THR A 133 12.00 1.62 14.57
CA THR A 133 12.03 1.73 16.03
C THR A 133 10.93 0.92 16.72
N SER A 134 10.15 0.15 15.97
CA SER A 134 9.12 -0.71 16.56
C SER A 134 9.75 -1.76 17.49
N PRO A 135 9.07 -2.13 18.58
CA PRO A 135 9.57 -3.18 19.48
C PRO A 135 9.79 -4.48 18.73
N SER A 136 10.89 -5.18 19.05
CA SER A 136 11.13 -6.51 18.49
C SER A 136 10.02 -7.48 18.94
N PRO A 137 9.42 -8.25 18.03
CA PRO A 137 8.44 -9.26 18.40
C PRO A 137 8.98 -10.28 19.41
N ARG A 138 10.29 -10.55 19.38
CA ARG A 138 10.93 -11.45 20.34
C ARG A 138 10.93 -10.86 21.74
N ASP A 139 11.13 -9.54 21.87
CA ASP A 139 11.16 -8.87 23.15
C ASP A 139 9.77 -8.81 23.76
N SER A 140 8.74 -8.63 22.95
CA SER A 140 7.36 -8.55 23.42
C SER A 140 6.79 -9.88 23.89
N SER A 141 7.45 -11.00 23.60
CA SER A 141 7.02 -12.32 24.01
C SER A 141 7.46 -12.69 25.44
N LYS A 142 8.23 -11.86 26.09
CA LYS A 142 8.75 -12.11 27.45
C LYS A 142 7.77 -11.73 28.53
#